data_a96e02edb33a01afa9e6e52293941ea4
#
_entry.id   a96e02edb33a01afa9e6e52293941ea4
#
_cell.length_a   1.000
_cell.length_b   1.000
_cell.length_c   1.000
_cell.angle_alpha   90.00
_cell.angle_beta   90.00
_cell.angle_gamma   90.00
#
_symmetry.space_group_name_H-M   'P 1'
#
loop_
_entity.id
_entity.type
_entity.pdbx_description
1 polymer ?
#
loop_
_entity_poly.entity_id
_entity_poly.type
_entity_poly.pdbx_seq_one_letter_code
_entity_poly.pdbx_strand_id
1 'polypeptide(L)'
;MAAAQKKKIHTHNGKLTPKSKTSPEKVQVDDSARLKEIRKLVEENNQSSMPTDLIICHIYMESRFDANPHTSGSSAKGLMQLLKAPIREMYRIENLKKPKSERLTDDKVFKKADSFHNSPSLLNEAINIQTGTKYLQLLIDNEKKKGATDPVSEAYKDYRGVRNGIYYNKIKSMADQLKGNPDSMQILRDGVK
;
A
#
# COMPACT_ATOMS: atom_id res chain seq x y z
N MET A 1 -49.48 -77.41 22.93
CA MET A 1 -49.79 -76.35 23.92
C MET A 1 -48.47 -75.76 24.39
N ALA A 2 -48.09 -74.64 23.91
CA ALA A 2 -46.81 -73.99 24.19
C ALA A 2 -47.06 -72.75 25.03
N ALA A 3 -46.44 -72.70 26.21
CA ALA A 3 -46.53 -71.54 27.16
C ALA A 3 -45.54 -70.43 26.77
N ALA A 4 -46.10 -69.25 26.64
CA ALA A 4 -45.31 -68.02 26.34
C ALA A 4 -44.60 -67.48 27.60
N GLN A 5 -43.27 -67.34 27.56
CA GLN A 5 -42.48 -66.64 28.56
C GLN A 5 -42.38 -65.16 28.23
N LYS A 6 -42.87 -64.31 29.12
CA LYS A 6 -42.69 -62.85 29.08
C LYS A 6 -41.28 -62.47 29.60
N LYS A 7 -40.44 -61.87 28.71
CA LYS A 7 -39.19 -61.21 29.10
C LYS A 7 -39.49 -59.80 29.60
N LYS A 8 -39.02 -59.46 30.79
CA LYS A 8 -39.00 -58.10 31.39
C LYS A 8 -37.92 -57.26 30.69
N ILE A 9 -38.35 -56.13 30.18
CA ILE A 9 -37.42 -55.11 29.65
C ILE A 9 -37.01 -54.19 30.78
N HIS A 10 -35.70 -54.13 31.08
CA HIS A 10 -35.10 -53.13 31.97
C HIS A 10 -34.83 -51.86 31.17
N THR A 11 -35.51 -50.80 31.53
CA THR A 11 -35.21 -49.44 31.04
C THR A 11 -34.04 -48.85 31.81
N HIS A 12 -32.90 -48.68 31.16
CA HIS A 12 -31.78 -47.86 31.68
C HIS A 12 -32.00 -46.42 31.25
N ASN A 13 -32.23 -45.54 32.20
CA ASN A 13 -32.21 -44.10 32.01
C ASN A 13 -30.73 -43.64 31.81
N GLY A 14 -30.30 -43.56 30.56
CA GLY A 14 -29.05 -42.95 30.15
C GLY A 14 -29.24 -41.44 29.91
N LYS A 15 -28.75 -40.61 30.85
CA LYS A 15 -28.71 -39.16 30.77
C LYS A 15 -27.75 -38.79 29.65
N LEU A 16 -28.28 -38.32 28.50
CA LEU A 16 -27.51 -37.78 27.41
C LEU A 16 -26.95 -36.42 27.83
N THR A 17 -25.64 -36.34 28.07
CA THR A 17 -24.92 -35.06 28.19
C THR A 17 -24.85 -34.39 26.82
N PRO A 18 -25.14 -33.08 26.69
CA PRO A 18 -25.06 -32.42 25.42
C PRO A 18 -23.57 -32.30 25.00
N LYS A 19 -23.25 -32.82 23.80
CA LYS A 19 -21.96 -32.61 23.17
C LYS A 19 -21.74 -31.10 22.99
N SER A 20 -20.67 -30.58 23.61
CA SER A 20 -20.15 -29.25 23.40
C SER A 20 -20.04 -28.99 21.88
N LYS A 21 -20.75 -27.98 21.38
CA LYS A 21 -20.55 -27.45 20.04
C LYS A 21 -19.21 -26.72 20.06
N THR A 22 -18.15 -27.35 19.60
CA THR A 22 -16.91 -26.68 19.20
C THR A 22 -17.28 -25.70 18.09
N SER A 23 -17.17 -24.42 18.37
CA SER A 23 -17.23 -23.37 17.36
C SER A 23 -16.19 -23.68 16.28
N PRO A 24 -16.50 -23.49 14.98
CA PRO A 24 -15.51 -23.69 13.94
C PRO A 24 -14.33 -22.74 14.24
N GLU A 25 -13.14 -23.31 14.41
CA GLU A 25 -11.90 -22.53 14.42
C GLU A 25 -11.90 -21.66 13.17
N LYS A 26 -11.87 -20.33 13.38
CA LYS A 26 -11.63 -19.39 12.27
C LYS A 26 -10.25 -19.73 11.73
N VAL A 27 -10.21 -20.33 10.54
CA VAL A 27 -8.97 -20.50 9.79
C VAL A 27 -8.42 -19.08 9.57
N GLN A 28 -7.35 -18.76 10.31
CA GLN A 28 -6.66 -17.50 10.16
C GLN A 28 -5.88 -17.58 8.84
N VAL A 29 -6.41 -16.99 7.79
CA VAL A 29 -5.68 -16.87 6.51
C VAL A 29 -4.49 -15.97 6.79
N ASP A 30 -3.27 -16.49 6.63
CA ASP A 30 -2.04 -15.69 6.68
C ASP A 30 -2.00 -14.81 5.42
N ASP A 31 -2.41 -13.56 5.59
CA ASP A 31 -2.39 -12.55 4.53
C ASP A 31 -1.15 -11.65 4.60
N SER A 32 -0.17 -11.99 5.45
CA SER A 32 1.09 -11.25 5.58
C SER A 32 2.04 -11.47 4.39
N ALA A 33 1.83 -12.49 3.57
CA ALA A 33 2.71 -12.83 2.44
C ALA A 33 2.88 -11.64 1.49
N ARG A 34 1.79 -10.97 1.14
CA ARG A 34 1.84 -9.77 0.27
C ARG A 34 2.57 -8.60 0.93
N LEU A 35 2.41 -8.40 2.22
CA LEU A 35 3.12 -7.38 2.97
C LEU A 35 4.64 -7.63 2.96
N LYS A 36 5.06 -8.88 3.15
CA LYS A 36 6.48 -9.27 3.09
C LYS A 36 7.08 -9.05 1.69
N GLU A 37 6.33 -9.39 0.65
CA GLU A 37 6.72 -9.13 -0.74
C GLU A 37 6.88 -7.62 -1.01
N ILE A 38 5.90 -6.80 -0.62
CA ILE A 38 5.99 -5.34 -0.75
C ILE A 38 7.15 -4.77 0.05
N ARG A 39 7.41 -5.27 1.26
CA ARG A 39 8.56 -4.85 2.07
C ARG A 39 9.87 -5.05 1.33
N LYS A 40 10.08 -6.25 0.79
CA LYS A 40 11.27 -6.55 -0.02
C LYS A 40 11.38 -5.62 -1.23
N LEU A 41 10.29 -5.43 -1.97
CA LEU A 41 10.27 -4.52 -3.11
C LEU A 41 10.63 -3.09 -2.72
N VAL A 42 10.14 -2.60 -1.58
CA VAL A 42 10.46 -1.25 -1.08
C VAL A 42 11.92 -1.16 -0.65
N GLU A 43 12.44 -2.15 0.08
CA GLU A 43 13.85 -2.18 0.52
C GLU A 43 14.82 -2.13 -0.67
N GLU A 44 14.49 -2.81 -1.77
CA GLU A 44 15.31 -2.86 -2.97
C GLU A 44 15.16 -1.63 -3.89
N ASN A 45 14.02 -0.94 -3.84
CA ASN A 45 13.63 0.03 -4.87
C ASN A 45 13.33 1.45 -4.36
N ASN A 46 13.32 1.71 -3.04
CA ASN A 46 13.06 3.03 -2.49
C ASN A 46 14.17 4.03 -2.86
N GLN A 47 13.82 5.09 -3.57
CA GLN A 47 14.71 6.17 -4.00
C GLN A 47 14.58 7.43 -3.10
N SER A 48 13.84 7.33 -1.99
CA SER A 48 13.68 8.44 -1.04
C SER A 48 14.48 8.23 0.24
N SER A 49 14.60 9.28 1.04
CA SER A 49 15.16 9.21 2.41
C SER A 49 14.17 8.67 3.45
N MET A 50 12.98 8.27 3.01
CA MET A 50 11.93 7.81 3.92
C MET A 50 12.15 6.35 4.33
N PRO A 51 11.84 6.00 5.61
CA PRO A 51 11.93 4.60 6.07
C PRO A 51 11.01 3.65 5.30
N THR A 52 11.42 2.40 5.18
CA THR A 52 10.66 1.32 4.52
C THR A 52 9.21 1.23 5.01
N ASP A 53 8.99 1.23 6.33
CA ASP A 53 7.62 1.13 6.89
C ASP A 53 6.73 2.29 6.46
N LEU A 54 7.28 3.49 6.34
CA LEU A 54 6.53 4.66 5.91
C LEU A 54 6.12 4.55 4.44
N ILE A 55 7.01 4.05 3.57
CA ILE A 55 6.69 3.81 2.16
C ILE A 55 5.68 2.66 2.01
N ILE A 56 5.78 1.58 2.78
CA ILE A 56 4.78 0.50 2.82
C ILE A 56 3.40 1.06 3.14
N CYS A 57 3.29 1.87 4.19
CA CYS A 57 2.02 2.50 4.58
C CYS A 57 1.50 3.46 3.51
N HIS A 58 2.38 4.22 2.86
CA HIS A 58 2.03 5.06 1.71
C HIS A 58 1.43 4.21 0.58
N ILE A 59 2.11 3.16 0.14
CA ILE A 59 1.62 2.25 -0.90
C ILE A 59 0.25 1.66 -0.51
N TYR A 60 0.09 1.25 0.75
CA TYR A 60 -1.18 0.70 1.20
C TYR A 60 -2.31 1.74 1.19
N MET A 61 -2.03 2.98 1.54
CA MET A 61 -2.99 4.09 1.44
C MET A 61 -3.43 4.35 0.00
N GLU A 62 -2.51 4.24 -0.97
CA GLU A 62 -2.79 4.52 -2.39
C GLU A 62 -3.53 3.38 -3.09
N SER A 63 -3.07 2.14 -2.93
CA SER A 63 -3.51 1.03 -3.78
C SER A 63 -3.98 -0.22 -3.04
N ARG A 64 -3.85 -0.30 -1.71
CA ARG A 64 -4.06 -1.55 -0.95
C ARG A 64 -3.17 -2.70 -1.45
N PHE A 65 -1.97 -2.39 -1.95
CA PHE A 65 -1.02 -3.32 -2.57
C PHE A 65 -1.50 -3.92 -3.90
N ASP A 66 -2.52 -3.34 -4.53
CA ASP A 66 -2.93 -3.69 -5.88
C ASP A 66 -2.11 -2.87 -6.89
N ALA A 67 -1.36 -3.56 -7.75
CA ALA A 67 -0.56 -2.90 -8.79
C ALA A 67 -1.40 -2.28 -9.90
N ASN A 68 -2.67 -2.66 -10.03
CA ASN A 68 -3.58 -2.14 -11.05
C ASN A 68 -4.99 -1.92 -10.49
N PRO A 69 -5.16 -1.08 -9.47
CA PRO A 69 -6.47 -0.86 -8.88
C PRO A 69 -7.41 -0.22 -9.91
N HIS A 70 -8.56 -0.86 -10.13
CA HIS A 70 -9.61 -0.38 -11.02
C HIS A 70 -10.37 0.79 -10.38
N THR A 71 -9.79 1.99 -10.40
CA THR A 71 -10.48 3.21 -9.99
C THR A 71 -11.14 3.85 -11.20
N SER A 72 -12.47 3.79 -11.27
CA SER A 72 -13.25 4.39 -12.33
C SER A 72 -12.92 5.89 -12.45
N GLY A 73 -12.53 6.34 -13.66
CA GLY A 73 -12.26 7.74 -13.97
C GLY A 73 -10.89 8.28 -13.52
N SER A 74 -10.03 7.49 -12.87
CA SER A 74 -8.68 7.90 -12.51
C SER A 74 -7.66 7.47 -13.55
N SER A 75 -6.69 8.34 -13.86
CA SER A 75 -5.50 8.00 -14.67
C SER A 75 -4.30 7.60 -13.79
N ALA A 76 -4.49 7.47 -12.48
CA ALA A 76 -3.46 7.05 -11.54
C ALA A 76 -3.01 5.59 -11.82
N LYS A 77 -1.73 5.30 -11.65
CA LYS A 77 -1.16 4.01 -12.02
C LYS A 77 -0.25 3.42 -10.96
N GLY A 78 -0.37 2.10 -10.82
CA GLY A 78 0.51 1.27 -10.01
C GLY A 78 0.34 1.44 -8.52
N LEU A 79 1.25 0.82 -7.77
CA LEU A 79 1.22 0.77 -6.31
C LEU A 79 1.17 2.15 -5.63
N MET A 80 1.84 3.15 -6.20
CA MET A 80 1.92 4.52 -5.66
C MET A 80 1.00 5.51 -6.38
N GLN A 81 0.04 5.02 -7.18
CA GLN A 81 -1.01 5.78 -7.85
C GLN A 81 -0.53 7.06 -8.55
N LEU A 82 0.49 6.89 -9.41
CA LEU A 82 1.16 7.99 -10.08
C LEU A 82 0.31 8.56 -11.23
N LEU A 83 0.06 9.86 -11.19
CA LEU A 83 -0.60 10.64 -12.22
C LEU A 83 0.41 11.14 -13.26
N LYS A 84 -0.08 11.66 -14.39
CA LYS A 84 0.76 12.26 -15.46
C LYS A 84 1.54 13.49 -14.98
N ALA A 85 0.91 14.35 -14.17
CA ALA A 85 1.54 15.59 -13.75
C ALA A 85 2.82 15.37 -12.92
N PRO A 86 2.87 14.49 -11.90
CA PRO A 86 4.10 14.04 -11.25
C PRO A 86 5.19 13.59 -12.23
N ILE A 87 4.84 12.73 -13.17
CA ILE A 87 5.81 12.20 -14.15
C ILE A 87 6.38 13.33 -15.05
N ARG A 88 5.50 14.23 -15.55
CA ARG A 88 5.92 15.39 -16.33
C ARG A 88 6.88 16.30 -15.57
N GLU A 89 6.59 16.55 -14.29
CA GLU A 89 7.45 17.40 -13.45
C GLU A 89 8.82 16.76 -13.21
N MET A 90 8.88 15.46 -12.94
CA MET A 90 10.15 14.74 -12.83
C MET A 90 10.98 14.84 -14.11
N TYR A 91 10.38 14.62 -15.27
CA TYR A 91 11.05 14.71 -16.56
C TYR A 91 11.52 16.15 -16.85
N ARG A 92 10.71 17.16 -16.48
CA ARG A 92 11.08 18.58 -16.62
C ARG A 92 12.31 18.91 -15.79
N ILE A 93 12.34 18.48 -14.53
CA ILE A 93 13.48 18.72 -13.62
C ILE A 93 14.73 18.01 -14.13
N GLU A 94 14.63 16.77 -14.57
CA GLU A 94 15.78 16.05 -15.15
C GLU A 94 16.30 16.75 -16.42
N ASN A 95 15.41 17.29 -17.24
CA ASN A 95 15.81 18.06 -18.43
C ASN A 95 16.55 19.37 -18.05
N LEU A 96 16.12 20.03 -16.96
CA LEU A 96 16.75 21.27 -16.49
C LEU A 96 18.16 21.06 -15.90
N LYS A 97 18.48 19.84 -15.44
CA LYS A 97 19.84 19.49 -14.97
C LYS A 97 20.85 19.38 -16.12
N LYS A 98 20.40 19.23 -17.36
CA LYS A 98 21.27 19.13 -18.52
C LYS A 98 21.86 20.48 -18.92
N PRO A 99 23.01 20.49 -19.62
CA PRO A 99 23.51 21.70 -20.29
C PRO A 99 22.44 22.32 -21.19
N LYS A 100 22.41 23.66 -21.30
CA LYS A 100 21.37 24.35 -22.09
C LYS A 100 21.28 23.86 -23.55
N SER A 101 22.40 23.52 -24.15
CA SER A 101 22.49 23.00 -25.53
C SER A 101 21.84 21.62 -25.72
N GLU A 102 21.68 20.84 -24.64
CA GLU A 102 21.10 19.48 -24.66
C GLU A 102 19.64 19.44 -24.17
N ARG A 103 19.11 20.59 -23.71
CA ARG A 103 17.74 20.64 -23.21
C ARG A 103 16.74 20.51 -24.34
N LEU A 104 15.79 19.62 -24.11
CA LEU A 104 14.61 19.50 -24.96
C LEU A 104 13.61 20.61 -24.62
N THR A 105 12.77 20.98 -25.60
CA THR A 105 11.60 21.82 -25.33
C THR A 105 10.60 21.12 -24.43
N ASP A 106 9.78 21.88 -23.69
CA ASP A 106 8.80 21.32 -22.76
C ASP A 106 7.83 20.34 -23.46
N ASP A 107 7.39 20.64 -24.69
CA ASP A 107 6.55 19.72 -25.48
C ASP A 107 7.20 18.34 -25.68
N LYS A 108 8.51 18.32 -26.02
CA LYS A 108 9.25 17.07 -26.20
C LYS A 108 9.44 16.32 -24.88
N VAL A 109 9.68 17.06 -23.81
CA VAL A 109 9.81 16.51 -22.46
C VAL A 109 8.48 15.88 -22.04
N PHE A 110 7.37 16.59 -22.18
CA PHE A 110 6.04 16.12 -21.77
C PHE A 110 5.56 14.93 -22.62
N LYS A 111 5.85 14.92 -23.92
CA LYS A 111 5.58 13.75 -24.78
C LYS A 111 6.30 12.50 -24.28
N LYS A 112 7.59 12.62 -23.89
CA LYS A 112 8.34 11.51 -23.31
C LYS A 112 7.76 11.05 -21.95
N ALA A 113 7.41 12.00 -21.10
CA ALA A 113 6.79 11.73 -19.80
C ALA A 113 5.43 11.03 -19.95
N ASP A 114 4.59 11.48 -20.87
CA ASP A 114 3.30 10.88 -21.17
C ASP A 114 3.43 9.48 -21.76
N SER A 115 4.42 9.28 -22.64
CA SER A 115 4.73 7.95 -23.19
C SER A 115 5.13 6.98 -22.08
N PHE A 116 5.98 7.41 -21.15
CA PHE A 116 6.35 6.59 -19.98
C PHE A 116 5.14 6.32 -19.07
N HIS A 117 4.34 7.35 -18.75
CA HIS A 117 3.13 7.17 -17.94
C HIS A 117 2.15 6.17 -18.59
N ASN A 118 2.03 6.19 -19.93
CA ASN A 118 1.12 5.29 -20.64
C ASN A 118 1.72 3.91 -20.93
N SER A 119 3.00 3.69 -20.64
CA SER A 119 3.66 2.41 -20.88
C SER A 119 3.29 1.36 -19.84
N PRO A 120 3.31 0.05 -20.20
CA PRO A 120 3.17 -1.03 -19.23
C PRO A 120 4.27 -1.03 -18.17
N SER A 121 5.43 -0.43 -18.45
CA SER A 121 6.55 -0.37 -17.51
C SER A 121 6.16 0.32 -16.20
N LEU A 122 5.28 1.32 -16.22
CA LEU A 122 4.85 2.01 -15.00
C LEU A 122 3.95 1.14 -14.11
N LEU A 123 3.39 0.05 -14.64
CA LEU A 123 2.64 -0.95 -13.85
C LEU A 123 3.55 -2.01 -13.23
N ASN A 124 4.83 -2.09 -13.64
CA ASN A 124 5.81 -2.90 -12.95
C ASN A 124 6.04 -2.35 -11.55
N GLU A 125 5.89 -3.18 -10.53
CA GLU A 125 5.88 -2.77 -9.13
C GLU A 125 7.20 -2.11 -8.69
N ALA A 126 8.34 -2.68 -9.07
CA ALA A 126 9.65 -2.11 -8.77
C ALA A 126 9.84 -0.73 -9.41
N ILE A 127 9.51 -0.60 -10.71
CA ILE A 127 9.60 0.67 -11.45
C ILE A 127 8.63 1.70 -10.86
N ASN A 128 7.44 1.29 -10.45
CA ASN A 128 6.45 2.18 -9.84
C ASN A 128 6.93 2.71 -8.50
N ILE A 129 7.49 1.84 -7.63
CA ILE A 129 8.08 2.24 -6.35
C ILE A 129 9.26 3.18 -6.56
N GLN A 130 10.21 2.86 -7.46
CA GLN A 130 11.33 3.75 -7.79
C GLN A 130 10.86 5.12 -8.24
N THR A 131 9.88 5.15 -9.13
CA THR A 131 9.34 6.41 -9.68
C THR A 131 8.61 7.22 -8.63
N GLY A 132 7.73 6.58 -7.85
CA GLY A 132 6.93 7.26 -6.83
C GLY A 132 7.76 7.76 -5.66
N THR A 133 8.73 6.99 -5.21
CA THR A 133 9.64 7.41 -4.12
C THR A 133 10.63 8.49 -4.57
N LYS A 134 11.08 8.45 -5.83
CA LYS A 134 11.87 9.54 -6.44
C LYS A 134 11.06 10.83 -6.50
N TYR A 135 9.78 10.76 -6.88
CA TYR A 135 8.90 11.92 -6.86
C TYR A 135 8.69 12.46 -5.45
N LEU A 136 8.44 11.59 -4.46
CA LEU A 136 8.30 11.98 -3.06
C LEU A 136 9.58 12.70 -2.56
N GLN A 137 10.77 12.16 -2.87
CA GLN A 137 12.04 12.81 -2.50
C GLN A 137 12.17 14.20 -3.11
N LEU A 138 11.77 14.36 -4.38
CA LEU A 138 11.78 15.66 -5.05
C LEU A 138 10.88 16.67 -4.34
N LEU A 139 9.71 16.27 -3.90
CA LEU A 139 8.81 17.13 -3.12
C LEU A 139 9.44 17.51 -1.79
N ILE A 140 10.02 16.54 -1.06
CA ILE A 140 10.72 16.80 0.22
C ILE A 140 11.86 17.80 0.03
N ASP A 141 12.66 17.63 -1.01
CA ASP A 141 13.79 18.53 -1.28
C ASP A 141 13.32 19.93 -1.67
N ASN A 142 12.20 20.06 -2.37
CA ASN A 142 11.60 21.35 -2.67
C ASN A 142 11.11 22.05 -1.40
N GLU A 143 10.44 21.33 -0.50
CA GLU A 143 9.98 21.92 0.76
C GLU A 143 11.14 22.31 1.69
N LYS A 144 12.22 21.52 1.72
CA LYS A 144 13.47 21.92 2.40
C LYS A 144 14.03 23.24 1.86
N LYS A 145 14.08 23.40 0.53
CA LYS A 145 14.55 24.65 -0.12
C LYS A 145 13.67 25.85 0.20
N LYS A 146 12.37 25.66 0.41
CA LYS A 146 11.43 26.69 0.84
C LYS A 146 11.56 27.03 2.33
N GLY A 147 12.34 26.27 3.10
CA GLY A 147 12.51 26.46 4.55
C GLY A 147 11.33 25.95 5.38
N ALA A 148 10.58 24.97 4.89
CA ALA A 148 9.47 24.39 5.62
C ALA A 148 9.94 23.77 6.95
N THR A 149 9.21 24.01 8.04
CA THR A 149 9.50 23.45 9.37
C THR A 149 9.39 21.92 9.40
N ASP A 150 8.40 21.37 8.69
CA ASP A 150 8.25 19.93 8.48
C ASP A 150 8.15 19.64 6.97
N PRO A 151 9.30 19.52 6.28
CA PRO A 151 9.33 19.30 4.83
C PRO A 151 8.64 18.01 4.39
N VAL A 152 8.64 16.98 5.24
CA VAL A 152 8.01 15.69 4.93
C VAL A 152 6.49 15.83 4.94
N SER A 153 5.94 16.45 5.98
CA SER A 153 4.48 16.69 6.06
C SER A 153 3.99 17.54 4.89
N GLU A 154 4.72 18.61 4.54
CA GLU A 154 4.35 19.45 3.39
C GLU A 154 4.45 18.69 2.06
N ALA A 155 5.50 17.90 1.86
CA ALA A 155 5.65 17.06 0.68
C ALA A 155 4.49 16.07 0.50
N TYR A 156 3.97 15.48 1.57
CA TYR A 156 2.80 14.60 1.51
C TYR A 156 1.50 15.35 1.20
N LYS A 157 1.36 16.61 1.62
CA LYS A 157 0.24 17.48 1.20
C LYS A 157 0.29 17.74 -0.31
N ASP A 158 1.49 18.00 -0.84
CA ASP A 158 1.70 18.21 -2.27
C ASP A 158 1.50 16.91 -3.07
N TYR A 159 1.99 15.78 -2.56
CA TYR A 159 1.78 14.47 -3.19
C TYR A 159 0.30 14.15 -3.35
N ARG A 160 -0.47 14.35 -2.30
CA ARG A 160 -1.92 14.06 -2.27
C ARG A 160 -2.76 15.14 -2.95
N GLY A 161 -2.26 16.38 -3.07
CA GLY A 161 -3.01 17.54 -3.53
C GLY A 161 -4.05 18.05 -2.51
N VAL A 162 -3.95 17.63 -1.23
CA VAL A 162 -4.85 18.00 -0.14
C VAL A 162 -4.05 18.48 1.07
N ARG A 163 -4.27 19.71 1.51
CA ARG A 163 -3.39 20.39 2.47
C ARG A 163 -3.80 20.25 3.96
N ASN A 164 -4.66 19.30 4.31
CA ASN A 164 -5.14 19.15 5.70
C ASN A 164 -4.20 18.32 6.62
N GLY A 165 -3.15 17.71 6.09
CA GLY A 165 -2.19 16.89 6.84
C GLY A 165 -2.71 15.53 7.34
N ILE A 166 -3.99 15.24 7.23
CA ILE A 166 -4.60 13.99 7.74
C ILE A 166 -3.96 12.76 7.07
N TYR A 167 -3.70 12.84 5.79
CA TYR A 167 -3.12 11.75 5.01
C TYR A 167 -1.76 11.32 5.55
N TYR A 168 -0.83 12.27 5.76
CA TYR A 168 0.49 11.99 6.31
C TYR A 168 0.43 11.47 7.75
N ASN A 169 -0.42 12.06 8.58
CA ASN A 169 -0.58 11.64 9.97
C ASN A 169 -1.03 10.17 10.07
N LYS A 170 -1.96 9.73 9.21
CA LYS A 170 -2.37 8.33 9.12
C LYS A 170 -1.20 7.42 8.71
N ILE A 171 -0.46 7.78 7.66
CA ILE A 171 0.72 7.03 7.18
C ILE A 171 1.75 6.90 8.31
N LYS A 172 2.09 8.01 8.96
CA LYS A 172 3.06 8.05 10.06
C LYS A 172 2.63 7.18 11.24
N SER A 173 1.38 7.27 11.65
CA SER A 173 0.84 6.45 12.75
C SER A 173 0.91 4.95 12.44
N MET A 174 0.53 4.53 11.22
CA MET A 174 0.67 3.14 10.79
C MET A 174 2.13 2.69 10.77
N ALA A 175 3.02 3.52 10.23
CA ALA A 175 4.44 3.19 10.14
C ALA A 175 5.08 3.04 11.52
N ASP A 176 4.73 3.88 12.48
CA ASP A 176 5.23 3.77 13.85
C ASP A 176 4.76 2.48 14.53
N GLN A 177 3.55 2.00 14.25
CA GLN A 177 3.04 0.71 14.73
C GLN A 177 3.71 -0.48 14.03
N LEU A 178 3.96 -0.40 12.72
CA LEU A 178 4.63 -1.47 11.96
C LEU A 178 6.05 -1.74 12.43
N LYS A 179 6.77 -0.75 12.97
CA LYS A 179 8.10 -0.97 13.57
C LYS A 179 8.10 -2.03 14.67
N GLY A 180 7.03 -2.08 15.45
CA GLY A 180 6.85 -3.07 16.53
C GLY A 180 6.26 -4.40 16.07
N ASN A 181 5.57 -4.41 14.92
CA ASN A 181 4.94 -5.59 14.35
C ASN A 181 4.95 -5.55 12.81
N PRO A 182 6.10 -5.86 12.19
CA PRO A 182 6.37 -5.59 10.77
C PRO A 182 5.52 -6.40 9.79
N ASP A 183 4.91 -7.51 10.23
CA ASP A 183 4.09 -8.38 9.38
C ASP A 183 2.57 -8.21 9.61
N SER A 184 2.16 -7.19 10.38
CA SER A 184 0.75 -7.01 10.73
C SER A 184 -0.04 -6.29 9.65
N MET A 185 -0.78 -7.05 8.84
CA MET A 185 -1.79 -6.50 7.93
C MET A 185 -2.94 -5.79 8.67
N GLN A 186 -3.20 -6.16 9.92
CA GLN A 186 -4.26 -5.53 10.72
C GLN A 186 -3.99 -4.04 10.97
N ILE A 187 -2.73 -3.67 11.26
CA ILE A 187 -2.32 -2.25 11.42
C ILE A 187 -2.67 -1.44 10.17
N LEU A 188 -2.39 -1.99 8.99
CA LEU A 188 -2.67 -1.31 7.72
C LEU A 188 -4.18 -1.16 7.49
N ARG A 189 -4.96 -2.21 7.77
CA ARG A 189 -6.42 -2.18 7.60
C ARG A 189 -7.09 -1.16 8.55
N ASP A 190 -6.63 -1.09 9.77
CA ASP A 190 -7.21 -0.17 10.77
C ASP A 190 -6.85 1.29 10.46
N GLY A 191 -5.65 1.54 9.97
CA GLY A 191 -5.20 2.89 9.62
C GLY A 191 -5.92 3.56 8.46
N VAL A 192 -6.67 2.79 7.66
CA VAL A 192 -7.40 3.32 6.48
C VAL A 192 -8.89 3.48 6.68
N LYS A 193 -9.40 3.14 7.86
CA LYS A 193 -10.80 3.33 8.27
C LYS A 193 -11.14 4.82 8.62
#